data_d5b3d1d9c94a23fb4fc320a9c680e71b
#
_entry.id   d5b3d1d9c94a23fb4fc320a9c680e71b
#
_cell.length_a   1.000
_cell.length_b   1.000
_cell.length_c   1.000
_cell.angle_alpha   90.00
_cell.angle_beta   90.00
_cell.angle_gamma   90.00
#
_symmetry.space_group_name_H-M   'P 1'
#
loop_
_entity.id
_entity.type
_entity.pdbx_description
1 polymer ?
#
loop_
_entity_poly.entity_id
_entity_poly.type
_entity_poly.pdbx_seq_one_letter_code
_entity_poly.pdbx_strand_id
1 'polypeptide(L)'
;MQALVPYGQSALKLKEYDQLPPHITRLDYQGFLDAVDRRYAHPTKRAEKAQWFHDRDRLLLRLMWETGGRVGDILSARSGDFDFKNRVLNLSVKKRRNVNTIPLDDNLLLEVSNFLRNYPPADYKRPLLDISKVAAWKIIKKYGVMTGIPVHPHMFRHGLAIHLLESNVPIPIISARLGHSNILTTLRYYLVITPEVQRQFVAGKL
;
A
#
# COMPACT_ATOMS: atom_id res chain seq x y z
N MET A 1 25.24 -21.67 44.32
CA MET A 1 24.15 -20.70 44.14
C MET A 1 24.61 -19.65 43.15
N GLN A 2 24.28 -19.81 41.89
CA GLN A 2 24.52 -18.79 40.85
C GLN A 2 23.35 -17.81 40.88
N ALA A 3 23.62 -16.54 41.11
CA ALA A 3 22.65 -15.47 41.08
C ALA A 3 22.14 -15.28 39.63
N LEU A 4 20.84 -15.40 39.46
CA LEU A 4 20.15 -15.05 38.20
C LEU A 4 20.35 -13.54 37.98
N VAL A 5 21.04 -13.20 36.88
CA VAL A 5 21.15 -11.83 36.41
C VAL A 5 19.75 -11.39 35.97
N PRO A 6 19.21 -10.29 36.50
CA PRO A 6 17.91 -9.80 36.05
C PRO A 6 18.01 -9.36 34.60
N TYR A 7 17.13 -9.91 33.77
CA TYR A 7 16.94 -9.50 32.37
C TYR A 7 16.71 -8.00 32.35
N GLY A 8 17.66 -7.28 31.73
CA GLY A 8 17.61 -5.82 31.67
C GLY A 8 16.29 -5.34 31.09
N GLN A 9 15.64 -4.52 31.88
CA GLN A 9 14.47 -3.75 31.47
C GLN A 9 14.85 -2.76 30.39
N SER A 10 14.87 -3.20 29.13
CA SER A 10 14.52 -2.30 28.06
C SER A 10 13.00 -2.16 28.12
N ALA A 11 12.54 -1.26 28.99
CA ALA A 11 11.17 -0.83 29.00
C ALA A 11 10.87 -0.34 27.55
N LEU A 12 10.23 -1.20 26.77
CA LEU A 12 9.56 -0.75 25.57
C LEU A 12 8.74 0.46 25.99
N LYS A 13 9.10 1.64 25.47
CA LYS A 13 8.34 2.86 25.70
C LYS A 13 6.97 2.67 25.06
N LEU A 14 6.05 2.03 25.77
CA LEU A 14 4.67 1.77 25.36
C LEU A 14 3.85 3.07 25.18
N LYS A 15 4.37 4.21 25.65
CA LYS A 15 3.68 5.51 25.62
C LYS A 15 3.39 6.11 24.23
N GLU A 16 3.98 5.58 23.15
CA GLU A 16 3.76 6.10 21.79
C GLU A 16 2.69 5.36 21.01
N TYR A 17 2.00 4.37 21.58
CA TYR A 17 1.12 3.45 20.84
C TYR A 17 -0.36 3.53 21.22
N ASP A 18 -0.78 4.58 21.92
CA ASP A 18 -2.19 4.74 22.32
C ASP A 18 -3.13 5.01 21.14
N GLN A 19 -2.61 5.30 19.96
CA GLN A 19 -3.40 5.57 18.76
C GLN A 19 -2.79 4.93 17.51
N LEU A 20 -3.68 4.43 16.64
CA LEU A 20 -3.29 4.00 15.29
C LEU A 20 -2.69 5.19 14.52
N PRO A 21 -1.63 4.96 13.72
CA PRO A 21 -1.11 6.01 12.86
C PRO A 21 -2.19 6.49 11.90
N PRO A 22 -2.13 7.76 11.43
CA PRO A 22 -3.03 8.25 10.39
C PRO A 22 -3.03 7.28 9.19
N HIS A 23 -4.21 6.82 8.82
CA HIS A 23 -4.40 5.84 7.75
C HIS A 23 -5.68 6.13 6.99
N ILE A 24 -5.83 5.55 5.81
CA ILE A 24 -7.08 5.51 5.07
C ILE A 24 -7.73 4.15 5.29
N THR A 25 -9.05 4.13 5.37
CA THR A 25 -9.84 2.89 5.42
C THR A 25 -10.01 2.30 4.01
N ARG A 26 -10.56 1.08 3.92
CA ARG A 26 -10.96 0.51 2.64
C ARG A 26 -12.04 1.34 1.94
N LEU A 27 -12.95 1.95 2.69
CA LEU A 27 -13.99 2.82 2.15
C LEU A 27 -13.39 4.10 1.59
N ASP A 28 -12.44 4.73 2.32
CA ASP A 28 -11.71 5.89 1.82
C ASP A 28 -10.98 5.57 0.52
N TYR A 29 -10.30 4.41 0.45
CA TYR A 29 -9.63 3.96 -0.76
C TYR A 29 -10.61 3.83 -1.95
N GLN A 30 -11.79 3.24 -1.74
CA GLN A 30 -12.81 3.19 -2.78
C GLN A 30 -13.25 4.59 -3.20
N GLY A 31 -13.47 5.49 -2.24
CA GLY A 31 -13.78 6.89 -2.50
C GLY A 31 -12.72 7.62 -3.34
N PHE A 32 -11.43 7.28 -3.17
CA PHE A 32 -10.35 7.79 -4.03
C PHE A 32 -10.49 7.31 -5.47
N LEU A 33 -10.77 6.02 -5.69
CA LEU A 33 -10.98 5.48 -7.04
C LEU A 33 -12.19 6.12 -7.72
N ASP A 34 -13.31 6.24 -7.00
CA ASP A 34 -14.51 6.90 -7.50
C ASP A 34 -14.26 8.38 -7.83
N ALA A 35 -13.39 9.05 -7.07
CA ALA A 35 -12.99 10.43 -7.37
C ALA A 35 -12.14 10.54 -8.64
N VAL A 36 -11.30 9.53 -8.92
CA VAL A 36 -10.59 9.44 -10.21
C VAL A 36 -11.61 9.28 -11.34
N ASP A 37 -12.53 8.33 -11.23
CA ASP A 37 -13.53 8.03 -12.25
C ASP A 37 -14.42 9.26 -12.53
N ARG A 38 -14.95 9.91 -11.48
CA ARG A 38 -15.74 11.14 -11.61
C ARG A 38 -14.99 12.29 -12.28
N ARG A 39 -13.69 12.45 -11.99
CA ARG A 39 -12.88 13.53 -12.57
C ARG A 39 -12.79 13.44 -14.09
N TYR A 40 -12.77 12.24 -14.62
CA TYR A 40 -12.59 11.99 -16.05
C TYR A 40 -13.85 11.45 -16.75
N ALA A 41 -14.99 11.47 -16.06
CA ALA A 41 -16.26 10.96 -16.59
C ALA A 41 -16.77 11.72 -17.83
N HIS A 42 -16.34 12.98 -18.01
CA HIS A 42 -16.80 13.81 -19.12
C HIS A 42 -15.73 13.90 -20.22
N PRO A 43 -16.10 13.61 -21.47
CA PRO A 43 -15.19 13.73 -22.59
C PRO A 43 -14.70 15.18 -22.77
N THR A 44 -13.41 15.34 -22.98
CA THR A 44 -12.78 16.62 -23.24
C THR A 44 -12.26 16.65 -24.68
N LYS A 45 -11.96 17.86 -25.20
CA LYS A 45 -11.31 18.02 -26.51
C LYS A 45 -9.96 17.27 -26.63
N ARG A 46 -9.41 16.78 -25.50
CA ARG A 46 -8.16 16.00 -25.40
C ARG A 46 -8.44 14.64 -24.74
N ALA A 47 -9.41 13.91 -25.26
CA ALA A 47 -9.90 12.66 -24.68
C ALA A 47 -8.79 11.62 -24.42
N GLU A 48 -7.88 11.39 -25.37
CA GLU A 48 -6.75 10.45 -25.20
C GLU A 48 -5.84 10.82 -24.04
N LYS A 49 -5.50 12.10 -23.91
CA LYS A 49 -4.69 12.58 -22.79
C LYS A 49 -5.43 12.48 -21.45
N ALA A 50 -6.72 12.72 -21.44
CA ALA A 50 -7.57 12.57 -20.26
C ALA A 50 -7.63 11.10 -19.84
N GLN A 51 -7.78 10.17 -20.80
CA GLN A 51 -7.76 8.74 -20.53
C GLN A 51 -6.43 8.27 -19.95
N TRP A 52 -5.30 8.73 -20.50
CA TRP A 52 -3.99 8.43 -19.92
C TRP A 52 -3.85 8.92 -18.47
N PHE A 53 -4.34 10.13 -18.15
CA PHE A 53 -4.31 10.62 -16.78
C PHE A 53 -5.21 9.82 -15.86
N HIS A 54 -6.39 9.41 -16.34
CA HIS A 54 -7.30 8.55 -15.60
C HIS A 54 -6.62 7.21 -15.25
N ASP A 55 -6.15 6.49 -16.25
CA ASP A 55 -5.59 5.15 -16.09
C ASP A 55 -4.33 5.19 -15.22
N ARG A 56 -3.47 6.19 -15.41
CA ARG A 56 -2.28 6.40 -14.58
C ARG A 56 -2.61 6.70 -13.13
N ASP A 57 -3.51 7.64 -12.88
CA ASP A 57 -3.86 8.07 -11.51
C ASP A 57 -4.54 6.90 -10.77
N ARG A 58 -5.43 6.18 -11.45
CA ARG A 58 -6.10 5.01 -10.92
C ARG A 58 -5.11 3.89 -10.59
N LEU A 59 -4.25 3.54 -11.53
CA LEU A 59 -3.24 2.50 -11.34
C LEU A 59 -2.25 2.85 -10.21
N LEU A 60 -1.84 4.11 -10.08
CA LEU A 60 -1.00 4.58 -8.97
C LEU A 60 -1.67 4.28 -7.61
N LEU A 61 -2.94 4.68 -7.44
CA LEU A 61 -3.67 4.49 -6.19
C LEU A 61 -3.88 3.00 -5.88
N ARG A 62 -4.19 2.19 -6.91
CA ARG A 62 -4.34 0.74 -6.77
C ARG A 62 -3.03 0.07 -6.36
N LEU A 63 -1.94 0.36 -7.03
CA LEU A 63 -0.62 -0.18 -6.67
C LEU A 63 -0.24 0.20 -5.24
N MET A 64 -0.49 1.44 -4.82
CA MET A 64 -0.20 1.87 -3.45
C MET A 64 -1.02 1.13 -2.40
N TRP A 65 -2.31 0.96 -2.62
CA TRP A 65 -3.18 0.25 -1.67
C TRP A 65 -2.91 -1.25 -1.69
N GLU A 66 -2.98 -1.88 -2.84
CA GLU A 66 -2.98 -3.34 -2.92
C GLU A 66 -1.61 -3.96 -2.62
N THR A 67 -0.52 -3.26 -2.92
CA THR A 67 0.82 -3.76 -2.58
C THR A 67 1.29 -3.31 -1.19
N GLY A 68 0.79 -2.18 -0.70
CA GLY A 68 1.34 -1.50 0.47
C GLY A 68 2.78 -1.02 0.27
N GLY A 69 3.28 -1.01 -0.96
CA GLY A 69 4.63 -0.55 -1.29
C GLY A 69 4.85 0.92 -0.94
N ARG A 70 6.08 1.31 -0.67
CA ARG A 70 6.40 2.74 -0.54
C ARG A 70 6.28 3.41 -1.91
N VAL A 71 5.78 4.64 -1.95
CA VAL A 71 5.61 5.37 -3.21
C VAL A 71 6.87 5.35 -4.08
N GLY A 72 8.05 5.46 -3.47
CA GLY A 72 9.31 5.42 -4.23
C GLY A 72 9.66 4.06 -4.82
N ASP A 73 9.24 2.97 -4.18
CA ASP A 73 9.45 1.61 -4.67
C ASP A 73 8.45 1.33 -5.81
N ILE A 74 7.17 1.71 -5.64
CA ILE A 74 6.13 1.61 -6.69
C ILE A 74 6.51 2.40 -7.94
N LEU A 75 6.98 3.64 -7.78
CA LEU A 75 7.41 4.47 -8.91
C LEU A 75 8.68 3.97 -9.60
N SER A 76 9.39 3.00 -9.00
CA SER A 76 10.53 2.36 -9.64
C SER A 76 10.18 1.04 -10.33
N ALA A 77 8.95 0.53 -10.14
CA ALA A 77 8.49 -0.70 -10.76
C ALA A 77 8.41 -0.55 -12.29
N ARG A 78 8.91 -1.56 -12.99
CA ARG A 78 8.99 -1.65 -14.45
C ARG A 78 8.05 -2.73 -14.95
N SER A 79 7.79 -2.76 -16.26
CA SER A 79 6.97 -3.83 -16.86
C SER A 79 7.50 -5.23 -16.55
N GLY A 80 8.82 -5.42 -16.57
CA GLY A 80 9.46 -6.71 -16.28
C GLY A 80 9.43 -7.14 -14.81
N ASP A 81 9.02 -6.27 -13.89
CA ASP A 81 8.87 -6.62 -12.48
C ASP A 81 7.52 -7.32 -12.19
N PHE A 82 6.59 -7.31 -13.17
CA PHE A 82 5.30 -8.00 -13.10
C PHE A 82 5.40 -9.39 -13.74
N ASP A 83 5.31 -10.42 -12.93
CA ASP A 83 5.21 -11.80 -13.39
C ASP A 83 3.72 -12.18 -13.50
N PHE A 84 3.17 -12.04 -14.72
CA PHE A 84 1.77 -12.34 -15.00
C PHE A 84 1.44 -13.83 -14.87
N LYS A 85 2.41 -14.73 -15.09
CA LYS A 85 2.22 -16.17 -14.96
C LYS A 85 2.07 -16.60 -13.50
N ASN A 86 2.95 -16.08 -12.64
CA ASN A 86 2.93 -16.39 -11.21
C ASN A 86 2.10 -15.40 -10.39
N ARG A 87 1.52 -14.37 -11.03
CA ARG A 87 0.66 -13.34 -10.43
C ARG A 87 1.36 -12.57 -9.30
N VAL A 88 2.60 -12.17 -9.52
CA VAL A 88 3.38 -11.43 -8.52
C VAL A 88 4.01 -10.17 -9.10
N LEU A 89 4.23 -9.20 -8.22
CA LEU A 89 5.08 -8.04 -8.45
C LEU A 89 6.37 -8.18 -7.64
N ASN A 90 7.51 -8.11 -8.31
CA ASN A 90 8.83 -8.16 -7.72
C ASN A 90 9.36 -6.74 -7.49
N LEU A 91 9.00 -6.13 -6.36
CA LEU A 91 9.45 -4.79 -6.02
C LEU A 91 10.88 -4.77 -5.49
N SER A 92 11.77 -4.08 -6.21
CA SER A 92 13.12 -3.81 -5.73
C SER A 92 13.10 -2.75 -4.62
N VAL A 93 13.51 -3.13 -3.41
CA VAL A 93 13.61 -2.21 -2.27
C VAL A 93 15.00 -1.54 -2.27
N LYS A 94 15.08 -0.31 -2.81
CA LYS A 94 16.35 0.41 -3.04
C LYS A 94 17.28 0.49 -1.81
N LYS A 95 16.71 0.60 -0.59
CA LYS A 95 17.51 0.72 0.65
C LYS A 95 18.18 -0.58 1.10
N ARG A 96 17.81 -1.75 0.58
CA ARG A 96 18.22 -3.05 1.14
C ARG A 96 18.75 -4.06 0.14
N ARG A 97 18.80 -3.74 -1.16
CA ARG A 97 19.13 -4.68 -2.24
C ARG A 97 18.29 -5.98 -2.23
N ASN A 98 17.14 -5.97 -1.59
CA ASN A 98 16.21 -7.09 -1.51
C ASN A 98 15.03 -6.85 -2.46
N VAL A 99 14.52 -7.93 -3.03
CA VAL A 99 13.29 -7.94 -3.80
C VAL A 99 12.15 -8.38 -2.87
N ASN A 100 11.07 -7.60 -2.84
CA ASN A 100 9.85 -7.99 -2.16
C ASN A 100 8.88 -8.54 -3.21
N THR A 101 8.60 -9.83 -3.17
CA THR A 101 7.66 -10.51 -4.06
C THR A 101 6.27 -10.44 -3.47
N ILE A 102 5.37 -9.72 -4.14
CA ILE A 102 4.02 -9.40 -3.65
C ILE A 102 3.00 -10.07 -4.55
N PRO A 103 2.19 -11.02 -4.05
CA PRO A 103 1.06 -11.57 -4.80
C PRO A 103 0.06 -10.48 -5.18
N LEU A 104 -0.39 -10.48 -6.43
CA LEU A 104 -1.40 -9.55 -6.96
C LEU A 104 -2.67 -10.31 -7.32
N ASP A 105 -3.81 -9.62 -7.23
CA ASP A 105 -5.05 -10.17 -7.75
C ASP A 105 -5.16 -10.03 -9.27
N ASP A 106 -6.07 -10.81 -9.86
CA ASP A 106 -6.26 -10.85 -11.32
C ASP A 106 -6.76 -9.51 -11.88
N ASN A 107 -7.54 -8.76 -11.11
CA ASN A 107 -8.08 -7.46 -11.57
C ASN A 107 -6.98 -6.41 -11.66
N LEU A 108 -6.06 -6.38 -10.69
CA LEU A 108 -4.92 -5.45 -10.74
C LEU A 108 -3.96 -5.84 -11.88
N LEU A 109 -3.70 -7.14 -12.06
CA LEU A 109 -2.87 -7.63 -13.17
C LEU A 109 -3.48 -7.29 -14.53
N LEU A 110 -4.79 -7.43 -14.68
CA LEU A 110 -5.51 -7.04 -15.90
C LEU A 110 -5.38 -5.53 -16.16
N GLU A 111 -5.51 -4.71 -15.12
CA GLU A 111 -5.34 -3.25 -15.24
C GLU A 111 -3.91 -2.89 -15.65
N VAL A 112 -2.89 -3.51 -15.04
CA VAL A 112 -1.48 -3.35 -15.45
C VAL A 112 -1.28 -3.77 -16.91
N SER A 113 -1.82 -4.91 -17.31
CA SER A 113 -1.72 -5.42 -18.69
C SER A 113 -2.37 -4.46 -19.69
N ASN A 114 -3.56 -3.94 -19.36
CA ASN A 114 -4.26 -2.95 -20.19
C ASN A 114 -3.47 -1.64 -20.28
N PHE A 115 -2.90 -1.19 -19.15
CA PHE A 115 -2.07 0.01 -19.13
C PHE A 115 -0.83 -0.14 -20.01
N LEU A 116 -0.13 -1.26 -19.92
CA LEU A 116 1.04 -1.56 -20.77
C LEU A 116 0.69 -1.66 -22.26
N ARG A 117 -0.47 -2.23 -22.59
CA ARG A 117 -0.95 -2.35 -23.98
C ARG A 117 -1.32 -0.99 -24.56
N ASN A 118 -2.00 -0.14 -23.80
CA ASN A 118 -2.46 1.17 -24.26
C ASN A 118 -1.34 2.22 -24.26
N TYR A 119 -0.37 2.07 -23.36
CA TYR A 119 0.74 3.02 -23.15
C TYR A 119 2.08 2.26 -23.05
N PRO A 120 2.52 1.63 -24.14
CA PRO A 120 3.77 0.86 -24.10
C PRO A 120 4.94 1.77 -23.78
N PRO A 121 5.81 1.38 -22.84
CA PRO A 121 7.00 2.15 -22.54
C PRO A 121 7.96 2.14 -23.73
N ALA A 122 8.58 3.28 -24.02
CA ALA A 122 9.57 3.39 -25.09
C ALA A 122 10.80 2.49 -24.85
N ASP A 123 11.07 2.15 -23.57
CA ASP A 123 12.12 1.24 -23.15
C ASP A 123 11.60 0.44 -21.93
N TYR A 124 11.76 -0.88 -21.95
CA TYR A 124 11.39 -1.77 -20.85
C TYR A 124 12.11 -1.47 -19.50
N LYS A 125 13.22 -0.70 -19.55
CA LYS A 125 13.93 -0.24 -18.37
C LYS A 125 13.27 0.96 -17.69
N ARG A 126 12.34 1.64 -18.38
CA ARG A 126 11.60 2.76 -17.77
C ARG A 126 10.60 2.29 -16.74
N PRO A 127 10.35 3.10 -15.70
CA PRO A 127 9.27 2.83 -14.76
C PRO A 127 7.92 2.76 -15.46
N LEU A 128 7.03 1.89 -14.96
CA LEU A 128 5.68 1.71 -15.50
C LEU A 128 4.89 3.02 -15.58
N LEU A 129 4.91 3.81 -14.51
CA LEU A 129 4.14 5.05 -14.42
C LEU A 129 4.90 6.28 -14.93
N ASP A 130 6.22 6.20 -15.03
CA ASP A 130 7.17 7.24 -15.48
C ASP A 130 6.84 8.66 -14.96
N ILE A 131 6.55 8.78 -13.68
CA ILE A 131 6.30 10.04 -12.98
C ILE A 131 7.21 10.23 -11.78
N SER A 132 7.50 11.50 -11.46
CA SER A 132 8.30 11.84 -10.29
C SER A 132 7.53 11.62 -8.98
N LYS A 133 8.27 11.48 -7.86
CA LYS A 133 7.65 11.43 -6.53
C LYS A 133 6.79 12.67 -6.24
N VAL A 134 7.24 13.83 -6.70
CA VAL A 134 6.50 15.10 -6.53
C VAL A 134 5.18 15.05 -7.29
N ALA A 135 5.19 14.51 -8.52
CA ALA A 135 3.96 14.32 -9.30
C ALA A 135 3.00 13.34 -8.61
N ALA A 136 3.49 12.19 -8.14
CA ALA A 136 2.68 11.23 -7.39
C ALA A 136 2.06 11.86 -6.12
N TRP A 137 2.85 12.65 -5.36
CA TRP A 137 2.34 13.40 -4.21
C TRP A 137 1.22 14.37 -4.58
N LYS A 138 1.38 15.13 -5.67
CA LYS A 138 0.35 16.06 -6.17
C LYS A 138 -0.92 15.31 -6.57
N ILE A 139 -0.79 14.12 -7.20
CA ILE A 139 -1.92 13.27 -7.57
C ILE A 139 -2.68 12.83 -6.31
N ILE A 140 -1.98 12.26 -5.33
CA ILE A 140 -2.59 11.79 -4.08
C ILE A 140 -3.29 12.94 -3.35
N LYS A 141 -2.61 14.09 -3.22
CA LYS A 141 -3.15 15.27 -2.54
C LYS A 141 -4.39 15.82 -3.25
N LYS A 142 -4.39 15.81 -4.59
CA LYS A 142 -5.53 16.23 -5.41
C LYS A 142 -6.79 15.42 -5.07
N TYR A 143 -6.65 14.09 -5.00
CA TYR A 143 -7.78 13.22 -4.66
C TYR A 143 -8.15 13.31 -3.17
N GLY A 144 -7.18 13.56 -2.29
CA GLY A 144 -7.47 13.89 -0.90
C GLY A 144 -8.38 15.11 -0.75
N VAL A 145 -8.10 16.18 -1.50
CA VAL A 145 -8.98 17.37 -1.53
C VAL A 145 -10.36 17.03 -2.09
N MET A 146 -10.45 16.23 -3.15
CA MET A 146 -11.73 15.85 -3.78
C MET A 146 -12.60 14.98 -2.88
N THR A 147 -12.00 14.19 -1.99
CA THR A 147 -12.72 13.31 -1.04
C THR A 147 -12.88 13.93 0.35
N GLY A 148 -12.27 15.10 0.60
CA GLY A 148 -12.27 15.73 1.92
C GLY A 148 -11.32 15.04 2.92
N ILE A 149 -10.44 14.14 2.48
CA ILE A 149 -9.56 13.35 3.34
C ILE A 149 -8.13 13.92 3.26
N PRO A 150 -7.56 14.43 4.37
CA PRO A 150 -6.16 14.83 4.41
C PRO A 150 -5.27 13.58 4.29
N VAL A 151 -4.66 13.37 3.12
CA VAL A 151 -3.95 12.13 2.80
C VAL A 151 -2.49 12.38 2.41
N HIS A 152 -1.64 11.41 2.77
CA HIS A 152 -0.26 11.30 2.29
C HIS A 152 0.08 9.83 1.95
N PRO A 153 1.14 9.56 1.16
CA PRO A 153 1.42 8.23 0.64
C PRO A 153 1.50 7.10 1.67
N HIS A 154 2.05 7.36 2.86
CA HIS A 154 2.17 6.34 3.89
C HIS A 154 0.83 5.89 4.47
N MET A 155 -0.22 6.73 4.37
CA MET A 155 -1.55 6.37 4.86
C MET A 155 -2.17 5.20 4.10
N PHE A 156 -1.84 5.02 2.81
CA PHE A 156 -2.25 3.83 2.04
C PHE A 156 -1.65 2.55 2.63
N ARG A 157 -0.36 2.58 2.93
CA ARG A 157 0.36 1.45 3.51
C ARG A 157 -0.13 1.12 4.93
N HIS A 158 -0.36 2.14 5.76
CA HIS A 158 -0.94 1.97 7.09
C HIS A 158 -2.35 1.42 7.01
N GLY A 159 -3.17 1.94 6.09
CA GLY A 159 -4.53 1.47 5.86
C GLY A 159 -4.57 0.00 5.43
N LEU A 160 -3.71 -0.41 4.48
CA LEU A 160 -3.61 -1.82 4.11
C LEU A 160 -3.22 -2.69 5.31
N ALA A 161 -2.22 -2.27 6.11
CA ALA A 161 -1.79 -3.04 7.28
C ALA A 161 -2.94 -3.26 8.26
N ILE A 162 -3.69 -2.20 8.57
CA ILE A 162 -4.83 -2.24 9.48
C ILE A 162 -5.96 -3.08 8.89
N HIS A 163 -6.31 -2.88 7.62
CA HIS A 163 -7.33 -3.65 6.93
C HIS A 163 -7.04 -5.16 6.94
N LEU A 164 -5.79 -5.56 6.69
CA LEU A 164 -5.40 -6.97 6.74
C LEU A 164 -5.46 -7.53 8.17
N LEU A 165 -5.12 -6.72 9.18
CA LEU A 165 -5.28 -7.09 10.59
C LEU A 165 -6.74 -7.32 10.95
N GLU A 166 -7.63 -6.40 10.60
CA GLU A 166 -9.08 -6.50 10.81
C GLU A 166 -9.69 -7.69 10.07
N SER A 167 -9.07 -8.08 8.95
CA SER A 167 -9.41 -9.28 8.18
C SER A 167 -8.80 -10.57 8.74
N ASN A 168 -8.21 -10.54 9.94
CA ASN A 168 -7.59 -11.68 10.61
C ASN A 168 -6.38 -12.30 9.87
N VAL A 169 -5.72 -11.55 8.99
CA VAL A 169 -4.50 -12.02 8.34
C VAL A 169 -3.36 -12.09 9.36
N PRO A 170 -2.61 -13.21 9.44
CA PRO A 170 -1.50 -13.36 10.39
C PRO A 170 -0.42 -12.29 10.20
N ILE A 171 0.10 -11.76 11.32
CA ILE A 171 1.14 -10.70 11.31
C ILE A 171 2.36 -11.04 10.44
N PRO A 172 2.91 -12.26 10.43
CA PRO A 172 4.03 -12.59 9.57
C PRO A 172 3.71 -12.38 8.08
N ILE A 173 2.48 -12.70 7.64
CA ILE A 173 2.02 -12.51 6.27
C ILE A 173 1.92 -11.02 5.94
N ILE A 174 1.32 -10.22 6.83
CA ILE A 174 1.24 -8.76 6.67
C ILE A 174 2.64 -8.16 6.60
N SER A 175 3.54 -8.56 7.50
CA SER A 175 4.93 -8.10 7.54
C SER A 175 5.68 -8.42 6.24
N ALA A 176 5.52 -9.65 5.72
CA ALA A 176 6.09 -10.09 4.46
C ALA A 176 5.53 -9.26 3.29
N ARG A 177 4.20 -9.10 3.19
CA ARG A 177 3.56 -8.30 2.13
C ARG A 177 4.07 -6.86 2.11
N LEU A 178 4.20 -6.25 3.28
CA LEU A 178 4.72 -4.89 3.41
C LEU A 178 6.25 -4.81 3.22
N GLY A 179 6.98 -5.91 3.22
CA GLY A 179 8.43 -5.94 3.16
C GLY A 179 9.07 -5.29 4.40
N HIS A 180 8.51 -5.55 5.59
CA HIS A 180 9.13 -5.13 6.85
C HIS A 180 10.28 -6.08 7.20
N SER A 181 11.47 -5.55 7.41
CA SER A 181 12.62 -6.34 7.88
C SER A 181 12.54 -6.70 9.36
N ASN A 182 11.75 -5.93 10.12
CA ASN A 182 11.51 -6.17 11.52
C ASN A 182 10.00 -6.28 11.73
N ILE A 183 9.58 -7.46 12.16
CA ILE A 183 8.17 -7.76 12.44
C ILE A 183 7.58 -6.82 13.50
N LEU A 184 8.40 -6.28 14.39
CA LEU A 184 7.98 -5.29 15.39
C LEU A 184 7.36 -4.05 14.75
N THR A 185 7.74 -3.71 13.51
CA THR A 185 7.11 -2.62 12.76
C THR A 185 5.64 -2.92 12.45
N THR A 186 5.29 -4.18 12.20
CA THR A 186 3.92 -4.61 11.98
C THR A 186 3.18 -4.79 13.33
N LEU A 187 3.87 -5.31 14.35
CA LEU A 187 3.31 -5.47 15.69
C LEU A 187 2.81 -4.16 16.31
N ARG A 188 3.36 -3.02 15.91
CA ARG A 188 2.87 -1.70 16.35
C ARG A 188 1.38 -1.51 16.12
N TYR A 189 0.85 -2.01 15.02
CA TYR A 189 -0.59 -1.96 14.73
C TYR A 189 -1.40 -2.89 15.64
N TYR A 190 -0.79 -3.98 16.12
CA TYR A 190 -1.42 -4.94 17.02
C TYR A 190 -1.46 -4.46 18.47
N LEU A 191 -0.49 -3.66 18.89
CA LEU A 191 -0.43 -3.15 20.27
C LEU A 191 -1.50 -2.10 20.58
N VAL A 192 -2.14 -1.57 19.54
CA VAL A 192 -3.31 -0.67 19.64
C VAL A 192 -4.62 -1.47 19.53
N ILE A 193 -4.59 -2.76 19.88
CA ILE A 193 -5.79 -3.61 19.83
C ILE A 193 -6.83 -3.10 20.83
N THR A 194 -7.96 -2.65 20.29
CA THR A 194 -9.09 -2.25 21.12
C THR A 194 -9.70 -3.46 21.85
N PRO A 195 -10.39 -3.25 22.99
CA PRO A 195 -11.11 -4.32 23.68
C PRO A 195 -12.10 -5.09 22.78
N GLU A 196 -12.63 -4.43 21.76
CA GLU A 196 -13.54 -5.04 20.76
C GLU A 196 -12.84 -6.10 19.93
N VAL A 197 -11.64 -5.79 19.42
CA VAL A 197 -10.82 -6.75 18.66
C VAL A 197 -10.43 -7.92 19.56
N GLN A 198 -10.04 -7.65 20.81
CA GLN A 198 -9.74 -8.72 21.77
C GLN A 198 -10.94 -9.65 21.97
N ARG A 199 -12.15 -9.10 22.14
CA ARG A 199 -13.37 -9.90 22.30
C ARG A 199 -13.63 -10.81 21.09
N GLN A 200 -13.46 -10.31 19.87
CA GLN A 200 -13.65 -11.12 18.65
C GLN A 200 -12.69 -12.31 18.58
N PHE A 201 -11.45 -12.14 19.04
CA PHE A 201 -10.45 -13.22 19.03
C PHE A 201 -10.65 -14.26 20.13
N VAL A 202 -11.21 -13.86 21.26
CA VAL A 202 -11.39 -14.70 22.45
C VAL A 202 -12.79 -15.33 22.50
N ALA A 203 -13.78 -14.71 21.83
CA ALA A 203 -15.14 -15.23 21.79
C ALA A 203 -15.18 -16.66 21.22
N GLY A 204 -15.71 -17.58 22.00
CA GLY A 204 -15.82 -19.00 21.64
C GLY A 204 -14.55 -19.83 21.77
N LYS A 205 -13.47 -19.29 22.37
CA LYS A 205 -12.21 -20.00 22.63
C LYS A 205 -11.91 -20.15 24.14
N LEU A 206 -12.70 -19.55 24.99
CA LEU A 206 -12.78 -19.72 26.44
C LEU A 206 -14.07 -20.44 26.77
#